data_fc5cce6d8dbd66ddd6252bc9af21f204
#
_entry.id   fc5cce6d8dbd66ddd6252bc9af21f204
#
_cell.length_a   1.000
_cell.length_b   1.000
_cell.length_c   1.000
_cell.angle_alpha   90.00
_cell.angle_beta   90.00
_cell.angle_gamma   90.00
#
_symmetry.space_group_name_H-M   'P 1'
#
loop_
_entity.id
_entity.type
_entity.pdbx_description
1 polymer ?
#
loop_
_entity_poly.entity_id
_entity_poly.type
_entity_poly.pdbx_seq_one_letter_code
_entity_poly.pdbx_strand_id
1 'polypeptide(L)'
;MTGTIRNRIYPAIILVLLLIIAGMVYKFIVAGSTEKTPDGRVAILLEPAERDLMLKEMRGFVEGLQEISEALSKDDMKGVAKAARAMGASRAHDVPLGMMGKLPLEFKKLAFSTHGGFDTIAMDAETIALPKHTLGQLS
;
A
#
# COMPACT_ATOMS: atom_id res chain seq x y z
N MET A 1 -35.81 -35.15 24.14
CA MET A 1 -35.93 -34.38 22.85
C MET A 1 -35.08 -33.12 22.77
N THR A 2 -34.41 -32.64 23.82
CA THR A 2 -33.63 -31.40 23.86
C THR A 2 -32.20 -31.52 23.26
N GLY A 3 -31.61 -32.72 23.16
CA GLY A 3 -30.24 -32.91 22.66
C GLY A 3 -30.08 -32.73 21.15
N THR A 4 -31.11 -33.06 20.36
CA THR A 4 -31.05 -33.02 18.89
C THR A 4 -31.15 -31.60 18.34
N ILE A 5 -31.90 -30.73 19.00
CA ILE A 5 -32.01 -29.30 18.60
C ILE A 5 -30.73 -28.53 18.90
N ARG A 6 -30.15 -28.78 20.07
CA ARG A 6 -28.87 -28.15 20.46
C ARG A 6 -27.74 -28.53 19.51
N ASN A 7 -27.68 -29.79 19.05
CA ASN A 7 -26.62 -30.23 18.13
C ASN A 7 -26.75 -29.65 16.72
N ARG A 8 -27.88 -29.10 16.32
CA ARG A 8 -28.08 -28.43 15.03
C ARG A 8 -27.92 -26.91 15.11
N ILE A 9 -28.14 -26.31 16.28
CA ILE A 9 -28.04 -24.87 16.47
C ILE A 9 -26.55 -24.41 16.44
N TYR A 10 -25.65 -25.13 17.12
CA TYR A 10 -24.26 -24.76 17.12
C TYR A 10 -23.60 -24.68 15.73
N PRO A 11 -23.74 -25.69 14.84
CA PRO A 11 -23.18 -25.59 13.49
C PRO A 11 -23.84 -24.48 12.66
N ALA A 12 -25.11 -24.19 12.87
CA ALA A 12 -25.76 -23.06 12.21
C ALA A 12 -25.21 -21.71 12.67
N ILE A 13 -24.98 -21.53 13.97
CA ILE A 13 -24.33 -20.32 14.51
C ILE A 13 -22.91 -20.18 13.98
N ILE A 14 -22.13 -21.26 13.98
CA ILE A 14 -20.76 -21.27 13.44
C ILE A 14 -20.76 -20.86 11.97
N LEU A 15 -21.68 -21.42 11.16
CA LEU A 15 -21.79 -21.07 9.75
C LEU A 15 -22.09 -19.57 9.56
N VAL A 16 -23.04 -19.02 10.32
CA VAL A 16 -23.38 -17.59 10.27
C VAL A 16 -22.17 -16.73 10.65
N LEU A 17 -21.45 -17.08 11.72
CA LEU A 17 -20.25 -16.37 12.14
C LEU A 17 -19.16 -16.40 11.07
N LEU A 18 -18.94 -17.56 10.43
CA LEU A 18 -17.98 -17.68 9.32
C LEU A 18 -18.37 -16.82 8.12
N LEU A 19 -19.65 -16.73 7.77
CA LEU A 19 -20.13 -15.86 6.70
C LEU A 19 -19.94 -14.39 7.04
N ILE A 20 -20.19 -13.99 8.27
CA ILE A 20 -19.92 -12.60 8.75
C ILE A 20 -18.43 -12.30 8.64
N ILE A 21 -17.57 -13.17 9.15
CA ILE A 21 -16.11 -13.00 9.07
C ILE A 21 -15.65 -12.90 7.61
N ALA A 22 -16.13 -13.80 6.75
CA ALA A 22 -15.81 -13.77 5.32
C ALA A 22 -16.24 -12.46 4.66
N GLY A 23 -17.43 -11.96 4.98
CA GLY A 23 -17.94 -10.66 4.52
C GLY A 23 -17.08 -9.49 5.00
N MET A 24 -16.66 -9.51 6.26
CA MET A 24 -15.75 -8.49 6.82
C MET A 24 -14.37 -8.53 6.15
N VAL A 25 -13.79 -9.73 6.01
CA VAL A 25 -12.50 -9.92 5.31
C VAL A 25 -12.60 -9.39 3.88
N TYR A 26 -13.65 -9.77 3.15
CA TYR A 26 -13.87 -9.27 1.79
C TYR A 26 -13.96 -7.73 1.75
N LYS A 27 -14.78 -7.14 2.64
CA LYS A 27 -15.00 -5.69 2.68
C LYS A 27 -13.74 -4.91 3.02
N PHE A 28 -12.99 -5.31 4.06
CA PHE A 28 -11.86 -4.53 4.56
C PHE A 28 -10.52 -4.87 3.91
N ILE A 29 -10.37 -6.07 3.36
CA ILE A 29 -9.12 -6.48 2.72
C ILE A 29 -9.19 -6.33 1.20
N VAL A 30 -10.31 -6.75 0.57
CA VAL A 30 -10.41 -6.85 -0.90
C VAL A 30 -11.07 -5.61 -1.50
N ALA A 31 -12.31 -5.33 -1.13
CA ALA A 31 -13.13 -4.30 -1.79
C ALA A 31 -12.72 -2.87 -1.43
N GLY A 32 -12.40 -2.61 -0.16
CA GLY A 32 -12.18 -1.26 0.34
C GLY A 32 -13.47 -0.41 0.33
N SER A 33 -13.31 0.91 0.37
CA SER A 33 -14.38 1.90 0.23
C SER A 33 -14.20 2.64 -1.09
N THR A 34 -14.87 2.15 -2.13
CA THR A 34 -14.67 2.64 -3.50
C THR A 34 -15.98 2.97 -4.19
N GLU A 35 -15.95 3.91 -5.13
CA GLU A 35 -17.05 4.29 -6.00
C GLU A 35 -16.57 4.40 -7.45
N LYS A 36 -17.42 4.00 -8.41
CA LYS A 36 -17.13 4.20 -9.83
C LYS A 36 -17.47 5.64 -10.23
N THR A 37 -16.52 6.32 -10.82
CA THR A 37 -16.71 7.68 -11.34
C THR A 37 -17.24 7.64 -12.77
N PRO A 38 -17.90 8.73 -13.25
CA PRO A 38 -18.45 8.79 -14.62
C PRO A 38 -17.41 8.62 -15.72
N ASP A 39 -16.15 8.91 -15.44
CA ASP A 39 -15.03 8.76 -16.38
C ASP A 39 -14.41 7.35 -16.37
N GLY A 40 -15.04 6.39 -15.67
CA GLY A 40 -14.64 4.98 -15.62
C GLY A 40 -13.55 4.66 -14.59
N ARG A 41 -13.02 5.64 -13.86
CA ARG A 41 -12.07 5.41 -12.77
C ARG A 41 -12.79 4.90 -11.52
N VAL A 42 -12.01 4.31 -10.61
CA VAL A 42 -12.49 3.90 -9.29
C VAL A 42 -11.94 4.89 -8.26
N ALA A 43 -12.81 5.71 -7.69
CA ALA A 43 -12.45 6.60 -6.60
C ALA A 43 -12.39 5.83 -5.28
N ILE A 44 -11.39 6.11 -4.46
CA ILE A 44 -11.31 5.63 -3.07
C ILE A 44 -11.93 6.70 -2.20
N LEU A 45 -12.96 6.31 -1.41
CA LEU A 45 -13.68 7.22 -0.54
C LEU A 45 -12.91 7.40 0.78
N LEU A 46 -12.23 8.51 0.89
CA LEU A 46 -11.44 8.90 2.06
C LEU A 46 -12.05 10.13 2.72
N GLU A 47 -11.95 10.19 4.05
CA GLU A 47 -12.24 11.42 4.80
C GLU A 47 -11.22 12.52 4.45
N PRO A 48 -11.57 13.80 4.64
CA PRO A 48 -10.66 14.91 4.28
C PRO A 48 -9.24 14.75 4.83
N ALA A 49 -9.08 14.39 6.09
CA ALA A 49 -7.78 14.21 6.71
C ALA A 49 -7.01 13.00 6.14
N GLU A 50 -7.70 11.91 5.80
CA GLU A 50 -7.10 10.73 5.16
C GLU A 50 -6.65 11.06 3.73
N ARG A 51 -7.46 11.83 3.01
CA ARG A 51 -7.12 12.32 1.67
C ARG A 51 -5.89 13.22 1.71
N ASP A 52 -5.82 14.15 2.66
CA ASP A 52 -4.69 15.04 2.82
C ASP A 52 -3.40 14.26 3.13
N LEU A 53 -3.49 13.22 3.97
CA LEU A 53 -2.39 12.29 4.24
C LEU A 53 -1.93 11.59 2.95
N MET A 54 -2.86 11.05 2.16
CA MET A 54 -2.54 10.39 0.89
C MET A 54 -1.89 11.35 -0.10
N LEU A 55 -2.40 12.58 -0.22
CA LEU A 55 -1.81 13.59 -1.10
C LEU A 55 -0.41 14.02 -0.63
N LYS A 56 -0.17 14.05 0.68
CA LYS A 56 1.16 14.30 1.25
C LYS A 56 2.14 13.18 0.88
N GLU A 57 1.70 11.92 0.97
CA GLU A 57 2.52 10.78 0.52
C GLU A 57 2.85 10.86 -0.98
N MET A 58 1.87 11.17 -1.83
CA MET A 58 2.10 11.32 -3.27
C MET A 58 3.09 12.46 -3.59
N ARG A 59 3.02 13.59 -2.88
CA ARG A 59 4.02 14.67 -3.01
C ARG A 59 5.40 14.19 -2.55
N GLY A 60 5.48 13.45 -1.45
CA GLY A 60 6.72 12.86 -0.97
C GLY A 60 7.40 11.95 -1.99
N PHE A 61 6.64 11.19 -2.78
CA PHE A 61 7.21 10.41 -3.89
C PHE A 61 7.81 11.30 -4.97
N VAL A 62 7.14 12.38 -5.35
CA VAL A 62 7.65 13.32 -6.37
C VAL A 62 8.93 14.00 -5.88
N GLU A 63 8.94 14.45 -4.62
CA GLU A 63 10.13 15.04 -3.99
C GLU A 63 11.29 14.04 -3.93
N GLY A 64 11.04 12.81 -3.51
CA GLY A 64 12.06 11.77 -3.45
C GLY A 64 12.61 11.37 -4.83
N LEU A 65 11.77 11.32 -5.87
CA LEU A 65 12.22 11.11 -7.25
C LEU A 65 13.11 12.27 -7.74
N GLN A 66 12.78 13.50 -7.36
CA GLN A 66 13.62 14.66 -7.65
C GLN A 66 14.98 14.54 -6.95
N GLU A 67 15.00 14.18 -5.66
CA GLU A 67 16.24 13.96 -4.91
C GLU A 67 17.13 12.87 -5.53
N ILE A 68 16.51 11.73 -5.93
CA ILE A 68 17.24 10.65 -6.65
C ILE A 68 17.84 11.19 -7.95
N SER A 69 17.05 11.91 -8.75
CA SER A 69 17.48 12.44 -10.04
C SER A 69 18.64 13.44 -9.87
N GLU A 70 18.56 14.27 -8.83
CA GLU A 70 19.62 15.24 -8.52
C GLU A 70 20.90 14.54 -8.05
N ALA A 71 20.78 13.51 -7.19
CA ALA A 71 21.93 12.71 -6.75
C ALA A 71 22.59 11.96 -7.93
N LEU A 72 21.77 11.36 -8.83
CA LEU A 72 22.28 10.72 -10.04
C LEU A 72 23.04 11.67 -10.96
N SER A 73 22.58 12.93 -11.10
CA SER A 73 23.25 13.93 -11.92
C SER A 73 24.65 14.31 -11.41
N LYS A 74 24.92 13.98 -10.14
CA LYS A 74 26.21 14.25 -9.44
C LYS A 74 27.03 12.99 -9.21
N ASP A 75 26.60 11.84 -9.76
CA ASP A 75 27.13 10.49 -9.47
C ASP A 75 27.17 10.16 -7.96
N ASP A 76 26.30 10.81 -7.16
CA ASP A 76 26.18 10.59 -5.71
C ASP A 76 25.29 9.40 -5.40
N MET A 77 25.83 8.19 -5.49
CA MET A 77 25.09 6.96 -5.21
C MET A 77 24.68 6.82 -3.74
N LYS A 78 25.38 7.48 -2.81
CA LYS A 78 24.96 7.53 -1.39
C LYS A 78 23.71 8.42 -1.22
N GLY A 79 23.65 9.53 -1.92
CA GLY A 79 22.46 10.38 -2.00
C GLY A 79 21.27 9.64 -2.59
N VAL A 80 21.47 8.87 -3.68
CA VAL A 80 20.46 7.99 -4.28
C VAL A 80 19.93 7.00 -3.25
N ALA A 81 20.81 6.27 -2.57
CA ALA A 81 20.43 5.28 -1.57
C ALA A 81 19.61 5.90 -0.42
N LYS A 82 20.06 7.07 0.07
CA LYS A 82 19.35 7.80 1.13
C LYS A 82 17.96 8.24 0.70
N ALA A 83 17.82 8.87 -0.46
CA ALA A 83 16.54 9.34 -0.99
C ALA A 83 15.58 8.17 -1.27
N ALA A 84 16.05 7.08 -1.89
CA ALA A 84 15.25 5.89 -2.15
C ALA A 84 14.78 5.23 -0.84
N ARG A 85 15.65 5.07 0.15
CA ARG A 85 15.31 4.49 1.45
C ARG A 85 14.26 5.30 2.21
N ALA A 86 14.25 6.62 2.05
CA ALA A 86 13.23 7.49 2.61
C ALA A 86 11.83 7.26 2.00
N MET A 87 11.73 6.63 0.83
CA MET A 87 10.48 6.24 0.17
C MET A 87 10.17 4.74 0.32
N GLY A 88 11.01 3.99 1.02
CA GLY A 88 10.90 2.54 1.21
C GLY A 88 9.72 2.09 2.08
N ALA A 89 9.63 0.78 2.31
CA ALA A 89 8.51 0.12 2.99
C ALA A 89 8.28 0.60 4.44
N SER A 90 9.27 1.21 5.09
CA SER A 90 9.10 1.81 6.43
C SER A 90 7.99 2.85 6.47
N ARG A 91 7.76 3.60 5.39
CA ARG A 91 6.68 4.60 5.29
C ARG A 91 5.28 3.98 5.23
N ALA A 92 5.14 2.76 4.73
CA ALA A 92 3.85 2.08 4.68
C ALA A 92 3.25 1.83 6.08
N HIS A 93 4.07 1.87 7.14
CA HIS A 93 3.61 1.71 8.52
C HIS A 93 2.95 2.97 9.10
N ASP A 94 3.09 4.13 8.45
CA ASP A 94 2.53 5.40 8.92
C ASP A 94 1.04 5.56 8.56
N VAL A 95 0.49 4.62 7.76
CA VAL A 95 -0.94 4.65 7.35
C VAL A 95 -1.83 4.14 8.48
N PRO A 96 -2.80 4.94 8.96
CA PRO A 96 -3.73 4.52 10.01
C PRO A 96 -4.52 3.27 9.61
N LEU A 97 -4.72 2.33 10.55
CA LEU A 97 -5.45 1.07 10.28
C LEU A 97 -6.86 1.30 9.72
N GLY A 98 -7.57 2.33 10.19
CA GLY A 98 -8.89 2.69 9.69
C GLY A 98 -8.87 3.08 8.20
N MET A 99 -7.86 3.84 7.78
CA MET A 99 -7.64 4.20 6.39
C MET A 99 -7.23 2.99 5.55
N MET A 100 -6.35 2.12 6.09
CA MET A 100 -5.91 0.90 5.41
C MET A 100 -7.10 -0.01 5.04
N GLY A 101 -8.15 -0.09 5.88
CA GLY A 101 -9.38 -0.83 5.60
C GLY A 101 -10.23 -0.24 4.46
N LYS A 102 -10.05 1.05 4.12
CA LYS A 102 -10.75 1.72 3.01
C LYS A 102 -10.06 1.53 1.66
N LEU A 103 -8.76 1.20 1.65
CA LEU A 103 -7.99 0.98 0.42
C LEU A 103 -8.33 -0.39 -0.18
N PRO A 104 -8.63 -0.50 -1.49
CA PRO A 104 -8.84 -1.78 -2.15
C PRO A 104 -7.53 -2.57 -2.28
N LEU A 105 -7.64 -3.89 -2.40
CA LEU A 105 -6.48 -4.80 -2.43
C LEU A 105 -5.46 -4.43 -3.52
N GLU A 106 -5.93 -4.08 -4.70
CA GLU A 106 -5.05 -3.72 -5.82
C GLU A 106 -4.23 -2.45 -5.53
N PHE A 107 -4.83 -1.46 -4.87
CA PHE A 107 -4.11 -0.28 -4.43
C PHE A 107 -3.05 -0.62 -3.37
N LYS A 108 -3.41 -1.47 -2.39
CA LYS A 108 -2.45 -1.95 -1.37
C LYS A 108 -1.26 -2.67 -2.01
N LYS A 109 -1.52 -3.58 -2.95
CA LYS A 109 -0.46 -4.30 -3.68
C LYS A 109 0.46 -3.34 -4.42
N LEU A 110 -0.12 -2.36 -5.15
CA LEU A 110 0.64 -1.34 -5.85
C LEU A 110 1.50 -0.51 -4.89
N ALA A 111 0.93 -0.05 -3.78
CA ALA A 111 1.67 0.72 -2.79
C ALA A 111 2.85 -0.08 -2.22
N PHE A 112 2.63 -1.33 -1.79
CA PHE A 112 3.69 -2.19 -1.26
C PHE A 112 4.77 -2.49 -2.31
N SER A 113 4.41 -2.76 -3.57
CA SER A 113 5.39 -2.99 -4.62
C SER A 113 6.21 -1.73 -4.93
N THR A 114 5.59 -0.56 -4.90
CA THR A 114 6.28 0.72 -5.12
C THR A 114 7.28 1.00 -3.99
N HIS A 115 6.87 0.90 -2.74
CA HIS A 115 7.77 1.06 -1.59
C HIS A 115 8.91 0.03 -1.61
N GLY A 116 8.62 -1.24 -1.89
CA GLY A 116 9.64 -2.29 -2.02
C GLY A 116 10.60 -2.06 -3.17
N GLY A 117 10.12 -1.48 -4.28
CA GLY A 117 10.97 -1.05 -5.40
C GLY A 117 12.00 0.00 -4.97
N PHE A 118 11.60 0.98 -4.16
CA PHE A 118 12.53 1.98 -3.63
C PHE A 118 13.54 1.38 -2.65
N ASP A 119 13.17 0.40 -1.82
CA ASP A 119 14.14 -0.31 -0.99
C ASP A 119 15.15 -1.08 -1.84
N THR A 120 14.72 -1.68 -2.96
CA THR A 120 15.63 -2.34 -3.92
C THR A 120 16.59 -1.32 -4.54
N ILE A 121 16.10 -0.17 -5.01
CA ILE A 121 16.94 0.91 -5.52
C ILE A 121 17.98 1.36 -4.47
N ALA A 122 17.54 1.51 -3.22
CA ALA A 122 18.46 1.92 -2.14
C ALA A 122 19.57 0.88 -1.92
N MET A 123 19.23 -0.40 -1.88
CA MET A 123 20.19 -1.50 -1.72
C MET A 123 21.15 -1.59 -2.90
N ASP A 124 20.66 -1.49 -4.13
CA ASP A 124 21.47 -1.57 -5.33
C ASP A 124 22.40 -0.33 -5.48
N ALA A 125 21.92 0.84 -5.07
CA ALA A 125 22.75 2.05 -5.03
C ALA A 125 23.92 1.93 -4.04
N GLU A 126 23.74 1.19 -2.93
CA GLU A 126 24.80 0.91 -1.95
C GLU A 126 25.78 -0.18 -2.41
N THR A 127 25.29 -1.19 -3.17
CA THR A 127 26.06 -2.41 -3.49
C THR A 127 26.64 -2.40 -4.89
N ILE A 128 25.84 -2.03 -5.89
CA ILE A 128 26.22 -1.99 -7.30
C ILE A 128 26.83 -0.63 -7.64
N ALA A 129 26.26 0.44 -7.08
CA ALA A 129 26.71 1.83 -7.21
C ALA A 129 26.88 2.31 -8.67
N LEU A 130 26.00 1.85 -9.58
CA LEU A 130 26.02 2.24 -11.00
C LEU A 130 24.81 3.12 -11.35
N PRO A 131 25.00 4.41 -11.71
CA PRO A 131 23.92 5.33 -12.06
C PRO A 131 22.99 4.80 -13.16
N LYS A 132 23.57 4.17 -14.19
CA LYS A 132 22.80 3.57 -15.30
C LYS A 132 21.86 2.45 -14.85
N HIS A 133 22.27 1.66 -13.84
CA HIS A 133 21.43 0.61 -13.27
C HIS A 133 20.20 1.22 -12.58
N THR A 134 20.41 2.22 -11.74
CA THR A 134 19.33 2.95 -11.06
C THR A 134 18.36 3.62 -12.03
N LEU A 135 18.87 4.23 -13.11
CA LEU A 135 18.00 4.80 -14.15
C LEU A 135 17.10 3.75 -14.81
N GLY A 136 17.63 2.53 -15.01
CA GLY A 136 16.82 1.42 -15.51
C GLY A 136 15.74 0.93 -14.53
N GLN A 137 15.94 1.10 -13.24
CA GLN A 137 14.96 0.74 -12.20
C GLN A 137 13.83 1.78 -12.04
N LEU A 138 14.08 3.03 -12.47
CA LEU A 138 13.12 4.14 -12.43
C LEU A 138 12.23 4.22 -13.68
N SER A 139 12.53 3.45 -14.72
CA SER A 139 11.79 3.44 -16.00
C SER A 139 10.76 2.30 -16.05
#